data_70d5ac0afbdf982ddd2f541f349a2698
#
_entry.id   70d5ac0afbdf982ddd2f541f349a2698
#
_cell.length_a   1.000
_cell.length_b   1.000
_cell.length_c   1.000
_cell.angle_alpha   90.00
_cell.angle_beta   90.00
_cell.angle_gamma   90.00
#
_symmetry.space_group_name_H-M   'P 1'
#
loop_
_entity.id
_entity.type
_entity.pdbx_description
1 polymer ?
#
loop_
_entity_poly.entity_id
_entity_poly.type
_entity_poly.pdbx_seq_one_letter_code
_entity_poly.pdbx_strand_id
1 'polypeptide(L)'
;PGVVVEDGDTTYILLPGPPGEMKGMFQESVVPYLNGRFGSQGVVTSYRYGVYDIREIDLESTLMDLIKKQSNPTIALLIKKGYIEVRITAKAETLEAAQELLNPWDAIIRERLGSRIGRDLTISMEETLGRTLLKEHSTISTAESCTSGLVGKLLTNVSGSSEYYMGGVISYSNDVKHRVLGVPQDMLDAYGAVSEQVAKAMAEGARIVGQTTYAVSTTGIAGPGGGTLEKPVGLVWFGVTGPYGTVAHKANLIGNREDIRQSAAELALY
;
A
#
# COMPACT_ATOMS: atom_id res chain seq x y z
N PRO A 1 -11.30 -13.37 -27.61
CA PRO A 1 -12.52 -14.03 -27.14
C PRO A 1 -12.18 -15.13 -26.14
N GLY A 2 -13.03 -15.30 -25.11
CA GLY A 2 -12.96 -16.42 -24.16
C GLY A 2 -13.92 -17.52 -24.60
N VAL A 3 -13.73 -18.73 -24.05
CA VAL A 3 -14.59 -19.90 -24.33
C VAL A 3 -14.93 -20.59 -23.03
N VAL A 4 -16.21 -20.96 -22.87
CA VAL A 4 -16.68 -21.83 -21.79
C VAL A 4 -17.07 -23.17 -22.41
N VAL A 5 -16.51 -24.26 -21.89
CA VAL A 5 -16.82 -25.63 -22.31
C VAL A 5 -17.31 -26.39 -21.09
N GLU A 6 -18.45 -27.04 -21.22
CA GLU A 6 -19.02 -27.91 -20.19
C GLU A 6 -18.89 -29.36 -20.61
N ASP A 7 -18.31 -30.18 -19.73
CA ASP A 7 -18.16 -31.63 -19.92
C ASP A 7 -18.58 -32.34 -18.63
N GLY A 8 -19.80 -32.85 -18.61
CA GLY A 8 -20.39 -33.41 -17.41
C GLY A 8 -20.46 -32.42 -16.26
N ASP A 9 -19.85 -32.75 -15.14
CA ASP A 9 -19.79 -31.88 -13.96
C ASP A 9 -18.61 -30.89 -13.98
N THR A 10 -17.80 -30.93 -15.03
CA THR A 10 -16.60 -30.09 -15.14
C THR A 10 -16.85 -28.94 -16.13
N THR A 11 -16.47 -27.72 -15.72
CA THR A 11 -16.49 -26.54 -16.55
C THR A 11 -15.08 -26.04 -16.83
N TYR A 12 -14.72 -25.94 -18.10
CA TYR A 12 -13.45 -25.39 -18.55
C TYR A 12 -13.70 -23.95 -19.04
N ILE A 13 -12.93 -23.00 -18.51
CA ILE A 13 -13.01 -21.60 -18.90
C ILE A 13 -11.65 -21.15 -19.42
N LEU A 14 -11.59 -20.85 -20.72
CA LEU A 14 -10.40 -20.35 -21.37
C LEU A 14 -10.52 -18.84 -21.54
N LEU A 15 -9.50 -18.13 -21.11
CA LEU A 15 -9.42 -16.68 -21.17
C LEU A 15 -8.19 -16.23 -21.97
N PRO A 16 -8.21 -15.03 -22.58
CA PRO A 16 -7.05 -14.49 -23.26
C PRO A 16 -5.87 -14.26 -22.31
N GLY A 17 -4.63 -14.36 -22.83
CA GLY A 17 -3.40 -14.14 -22.07
C GLY A 17 -3.17 -12.70 -21.59
N PRO A 18 -3.47 -11.65 -22.40
CA PRO A 18 -3.26 -10.26 -21.99
C PRO A 18 -4.08 -9.90 -20.73
N PRO A 19 -3.43 -9.43 -19.63
CA PRO A 19 -4.09 -9.23 -18.34
C PRO A 19 -5.30 -8.27 -18.37
N GLY A 20 -5.25 -7.21 -19.19
CA GLY A 20 -6.36 -6.26 -19.33
C GLY A 20 -7.61 -6.90 -19.91
N GLU A 21 -7.47 -7.66 -20.99
CA GLU A 21 -8.57 -8.39 -21.62
C GLU A 21 -9.11 -9.51 -20.73
N MET A 22 -8.21 -10.26 -20.11
CA MET A 22 -8.55 -11.34 -19.18
C MET A 22 -9.37 -10.84 -18.00
N LYS A 23 -8.96 -9.75 -17.36
CA LYS A 23 -9.67 -9.18 -16.20
C LYS A 23 -11.05 -8.67 -16.57
N GLY A 24 -11.20 -7.96 -17.70
CA GLY A 24 -12.50 -7.50 -18.19
C GLY A 24 -13.45 -8.67 -18.42
N MET A 25 -13.02 -9.67 -19.20
CA MET A 25 -13.84 -10.85 -19.46
C MET A 25 -14.18 -11.65 -18.21
N PHE A 26 -13.23 -11.77 -17.27
CA PHE A 26 -13.47 -12.46 -16.01
C PHE A 26 -14.59 -11.79 -15.22
N GLN A 27 -14.51 -10.47 -15.06
CA GLN A 27 -15.51 -9.70 -14.29
C GLN A 27 -16.89 -9.67 -14.99
N GLU A 28 -16.91 -9.43 -16.30
CA GLU A 28 -18.16 -9.18 -17.03
C GLU A 28 -18.89 -10.45 -17.48
N SER A 29 -18.15 -11.56 -17.66
CA SER A 29 -18.71 -12.80 -18.21
C SER A 29 -18.57 -14.00 -17.30
N VAL A 30 -17.34 -14.24 -16.75
CA VAL A 30 -17.07 -15.46 -15.97
C VAL A 30 -17.73 -15.41 -14.60
N VAL A 31 -17.60 -14.30 -13.88
CA VAL A 31 -18.21 -14.17 -12.55
C VAL A 31 -19.74 -14.32 -12.59
N PRO A 32 -20.48 -13.64 -13.48
CA PRO A 32 -21.92 -13.86 -13.61
C PRO A 32 -22.29 -15.29 -14.01
N TYR A 33 -21.53 -15.91 -14.92
CA TYR A 33 -21.75 -17.30 -15.33
C TYR A 33 -21.61 -18.26 -14.14
N LEU A 34 -20.51 -18.14 -13.37
CA LEU A 34 -20.26 -18.98 -12.21
C LEU A 34 -21.31 -18.78 -11.12
N ASN A 35 -21.71 -17.54 -10.86
CA ASN A 35 -22.76 -17.23 -9.89
C ASN A 35 -24.13 -17.79 -10.34
N GLY A 36 -24.44 -17.73 -11.63
CA GLY A 36 -25.67 -18.31 -12.18
C GLY A 36 -25.72 -19.83 -12.11
N ARG A 37 -24.55 -20.50 -12.34
CA ARG A 37 -24.47 -21.98 -12.36
C ARG A 37 -24.37 -22.59 -10.96
N PHE A 38 -23.56 -22.01 -10.09
CA PHE A 38 -23.22 -22.59 -8.77
C PHE A 38 -23.89 -21.87 -7.60
N GLY A 39 -24.60 -20.80 -7.85
CA GLY A 39 -25.17 -19.94 -6.82
C GLY A 39 -24.10 -19.18 -6.03
N SER A 40 -24.52 -18.44 -5.01
CA SER A 40 -23.58 -17.83 -4.07
C SER A 40 -22.92 -18.92 -3.22
N GLN A 41 -21.60 -19.06 -3.36
CA GLN A 41 -20.81 -20.02 -2.57
C GLN A 41 -20.40 -19.46 -1.20
N GLY A 42 -21.05 -18.39 -0.76
CA GLY A 42 -20.71 -17.66 0.45
C GLY A 42 -19.57 -16.67 0.23
N VAL A 43 -19.04 -16.16 1.35
CA VAL A 43 -17.96 -15.18 1.39
C VAL A 43 -16.69 -15.83 1.92
N VAL A 44 -15.56 -15.58 1.27
CA VAL A 44 -14.23 -15.92 1.76
C VAL A 44 -13.52 -14.62 2.14
N THR A 45 -13.08 -14.52 3.37
CA THR A 45 -12.31 -13.36 3.85
C THR A 45 -11.11 -13.81 4.66
N SER A 46 -10.11 -12.94 4.79
CA SER A 46 -8.86 -13.25 5.47
C SER A 46 -8.39 -12.09 6.32
N TYR A 47 -7.82 -12.39 7.49
CA TYR A 47 -6.96 -11.45 8.20
C TYR A 47 -5.50 -11.80 7.91
N ARG A 48 -4.67 -10.76 7.76
CA ARG A 48 -3.30 -10.88 7.27
C ARG A 48 -2.37 -10.01 8.11
N TYR A 49 -1.25 -10.59 8.57
CA TYR A 49 -0.29 -9.91 9.44
C TYR A 49 1.12 -10.00 8.84
N GLY A 50 1.82 -8.88 8.76
CA GLY A 50 3.24 -8.86 8.50
C GLY A 50 4.02 -9.05 9.80
N VAL A 51 4.68 -10.19 9.94
CA VAL A 51 5.43 -10.57 11.14
C VAL A 51 6.92 -10.45 10.89
N TYR A 52 7.62 -9.76 11.78
CA TYR A 52 9.04 -9.40 11.67
C TYR A 52 9.84 -10.02 12.82
N ASP A 53 11.15 -10.02 12.70
CA ASP A 53 12.11 -10.43 13.75
C ASP A 53 11.83 -11.81 14.36
N ILE A 54 11.41 -12.76 13.53
CA ILE A 54 11.19 -14.16 13.91
C ILE A 54 11.58 -15.08 12.76
N ARG A 55 12.19 -16.22 13.07
CA ARG A 55 12.47 -17.26 12.08
C ARG A 55 11.19 -18.03 11.77
N GLU A 56 11.07 -18.53 10.55
CA GLU A 56 9.90 -19.32 10.12
C GLU A 56 9.58 -20.48 11.06
N ILE A 57 10.60 -21.24 11.46
CA ILE A 57 10.44 -22.41 12.34
C ILE A 57 9.92 -22.03 13.74
N ASP A 58 10.33 -20.88 14.25
CA ASP A 58 9.88 -20.39 15.55
C ASP A 58 8.43 -19.87 15.46
N LEU A 59 8.08 -19.22 14.36
CA LEU A 59 6.71 -18.77 14.07
C LEU A 59 5.77 -19.96 13.90
N GLU A 60 6.16 -20.96 13.11
CA GLU A 60 5.41 -22.19 12.93
C GLU A 60 5.18 -22.90 14.26
N SER A 61 6.23 -23.04 15.07
CA SER A 61 6.15 -23.63 16.42
C SER A 61 5.18 -22.85 17.32
N THR A 62 5.20 -21.51 17.26
CA THR A 62 4.31 -20.63 18.06
C THR A 62 2.84 -20.81 17.70
N LEU A 63 2.53 -21.13 16.44
CA LEU A 63 1.18 -21.25 15.91
C LEU A 63 0.80 -22.72 15.60
N MET A 64 1.60 -23.71 15.99
CA MET A 64 1.47 -25.11 15.62
C MET A 64 0.11 -25.72 16.00
N ASP A 65 -0.43 -25.34 17.13
CA ASP A 65 -1.75 -25.82 17.58
C ASP A 65 -2.89 -25.32 16.71
N LEU A 66 -2.79 -24.07 16.20
CA LEU A 66 -3.74 -23.54 15.22
C LEU A 66 -3.57 -24.24 13.88
N ILE A 67 -2.32 -24.44 13.43
CA ILE A 67 -2.01 -25.14 12.18
C ILE A 67 -2.56 -26.57 12.20
N LYS A 68 -2.43 -27.29 13.31
CA LYS A 68 -2.94 -28.66 13.44
C LYS A 68 -4.46 -28.75 13.55
N LYS A 69 -5.11 -27.75 14.11
CA LYS A 69 -6.57 -27.71 14.31
C LYS A 69 -7.33 -27.06 13.16
N GLN A 70 -6.60 -26.54 12.15
CA GLN A 70 -7.24 -25.79 11.08
C GLN A 70 -8.23 -26.62 10.26
N SER A 71 -9.37 -26.00 9.98
CA SER A 71 -10.37 -26.47 9.03
C SER A 71 -11.09 -25.26 8.41
N ASN A 72 -11.79 -24.51 9.21
CA ASN A 72 -12.37 -23.22 8.93
C ASN A 72 -12.45 -22.42 10.25
N PRO A 73 -11.53 -21.47 10.49
CA PRO A 73 -10.53 -20.90 9.58
C PRO A 73 -9.34 -21.81 9.24
N THR A 74 -8.70 -21.50 8.11
CA THR A 74 -7.37 -22.02 7.75
C THR A 74 -6.29 -20.99 8.08
N ILE A 75 -5.04 -21.44 8.27
CA ILE A 75 -3.88 -20.58 8.48
C ILE A 75 -2.77 -20.91 7.48
N ALA A 76 -2.10 -19.89 6.94
CA ALA A 76 -0.97 -20.02 6.05
C ALA A 76 0.17 -19.08 6.48
N LEU A 77 1.41 -19.58 6.42
CA LEU A 77 2.62 -18.81 6.59
C LEU A 77 3.26 -18.61 5.22
N LEU A 78 3.43 -17.37 4.79
CA LEU A 78 3.91 -17.00 3.46
C LEU A 78 5.18 -16.17 3.59
N ILE A 79 6.31 -16.74 3.21
CA ILE A 79 7.60 -16.04 3.27
C ILE A 79 7.62 -14.93 2.23
N LYS A 80 7.94 -13.71 2.69
CA LYS A 80 8.10 -12.51 1.88
C LYS A 80 9.50 -11.92 2.09
N LYS A 81 9.89 -11.01 1.22
CA LYS A 81 11.16 -10.30 1.38
C LYS A 81 11.10 -9.39 2.62
N GLY A 82 11.77 -9.80 3.69
CA GLY A 82 11.90 -9.01 4.93
C GLY A 82 10.85 -9.28 6.02
N TYR A 83 9.84 -10.12 5.77
CA TYR A 83 8.84 -10.52 6.78
C TYR A 83 8.18 -11.84 6.42
N ILE A 84 7.42 -12.39 7.36
CA ILE A 84 6.55 -13.55 7.10
C ILE A 84 5.10 -13.06 7.19
N GLU A 85 4.31 -13.29 6.14
CA GLU A 85 2.87 -13.03 6.19
C GLU A 85 2.18 -14.21 6.86
N VAL A 86 1.51 -13.95 7.98
CA VAL A 86 0.54 -14.89 8.57
C VAL A 86 -0.83 -14.53 8.04
N ARG A 87 -1.51 -15.48 7.41
CA ARG A 87 -2.85 -15.29 6.85
C ARG A 87 -3.81 -16.32 7.43
N ILE A 88 -4.86 -15.86 8.08
CA ILE A 88 -6.00 -16.71 8.48
C ILE A 88 -7.17 -16.42 7.54
N THR A 89 -7.84 -17.47 7.08
CA THR A 89 -8.90 -17.37 6.07
C THR A 89 -10.12 -18.18 6.52
N ALA A 90 -11.29 -17.53 6.50
CA ALA A 90 -12.57 -18.19 6.76
C ALA A 90 -13.52 -18.08 5.56
N LYS A 91 -14.37 -19.10 5.41
CA LYS A 91 -15.50 -19.12 4.48
C LYS A 91 -16.78 -19.25 5.29
N ALA A 92 -17.79 -18.39 4.99
CA ALA A 92 -19.12 -18.46 5.59
C ALA A 92 -20.18 -17.92 4.62
N GLU A 93 -21.45 -17.96 4.97
CA GLU A 93 -22.54 -17.45 4.12
C GLU A 93 -22.50 -15.92 4.01
N THR A 94 -22.11 -15.21 5.09
CA THR A 94 -22.00 -13.75 5.13
C THR A 94 -20.62 -13.31 5.58
N LEU A 95 -20.28 -12.04 5.34
CA LEU A 95 -19.02 -11.45 5.78
C LEU A 95 -18.93 -11.44 7.32
N GLU A 96 -20.01 -11.08 7.99
CA GLU A 96 -20.09 -11.03 9.44
C GLU A 96 -19.84 -12.42 10.06
N ALA A 97 -20.48 -13.46 9.53
CA ALA A 97 -20.25 -14.84 9.98
C ALA A 97 -18.80 -15.30 9.74
N ALA A 98 -18.18 -14.91 8.63
CA ALA A 98 -16.79 -15.22 8.37
C ALA A 98 -15.85 -14.47 9.34
N GLN A 99 -16.16 -13.21 9.67
CA GLN A 99 -15.41 -12.44 10.67
C GLN A 99 -15.56 -13.03 12.09
N GLU A 100 -16.75 -13.49 12.46
CA GLU A 100 -16.97 -14.16 13.75
C GLU A 100 -16.10 -15.42 13.90
N LEU A 101 -15.85 -16.16 12.80
CA LEU A 101 -14.92 -17.29 12.80
C LEU A 101 -13.46 -16.86 12.94
N LEU A 102 -13.08 -15.71 12.36
CA LEU A 102 -11.72 -15.21 12.39
C LEU A 102 -11.34 -14.54 13.72
N ASN A 103 -12.27 -13.84 14.37
CA ASN A 103 -12.00 -13.03 15.56
C ASN A 103 -11.31 -13.78 16.71
N PRO A 104 -11.69 -15.03 17.07
CA PRO A 104 -10.98 -15.78 18.11
C PRO A 104 -9.52 -16.08 17.74
N TRP A 105 -9.26 -16.36 16.46
CA TRP A 105 -7.91 -16.62 15.96
C TRP A 105 -7.07 -15.35 15.88
N ASP A 106 -7.67 -14.23 15.48
CA ASP A 106 -7.05 -12.91 15.53
C ASP A 106 -6.55 -12.58 16.93
N ALA A 107 -7.40 -12.75 17.95
CA ALA A 107 -7.03 -12.49 19.31
C ALA A 107 -5.83 -13.34 19.79
N ILE A 108 -5.82 -14.63 19.47
CA ILE A 108 -4.72 -15.55 19.83
C ILE A 108 -3.43 -15.16 19.10
N ILE A 109 -3.51 -14.83 17.80
CA ILE A 109 -2.34 -14.44 17.00
C ILE A 109 -1.74 -13.14 17.53
N ARG A 110 -2.57 -12.14 17.82
CA ARG A 110 -2.11 -10.86 18.37
C ARG A 110 -1.50 -11.03 19.76
N GLU A 111 -2.08 -11.85 20.61
CA GLU A 111 -1.53 -12.16 21.94
C GLU A 111 -0.14 -12.82 21.84
N ARG A 112 0.01 -13.86 21.00
CA ARG A 112 1.24 -14.62 20.90
C ARG A 112 2.38 -13.87 20.19
N LEU A 113 2.06 -13.10 19.17
CA LEU A 113 3.07 -12.43 18.36
C LEU A 113 3.37 -11.00 18.83
N GLY A 114 2.42 -10.32 19.48
CA GLY A 114 2.61 -9.02 20.10
C GLY A 114 3.28 -8.00 19.18
N SER A 115 4.37 -7.40 19.65
CA SER A 115 5.13 -6.38 18.91
C SER A 115 5.82 -6.90 17.62
N ARG A 116 5.87 -8.22 17.41
CA ARG A 116 6.38 -8.79 16.14
C ARG A 116 5.42 -8.57 14.97
N ILE A 117 4.15 -8.29 15.24
CA ILE A 117 3.21 -7.82 14.21
C ILE A 117 3.54 -6.35 13.94
N GLY A 118 4.37 -6.10 12.94
CA GLY A 118 4.74 -4.74 12.53
C GLY A 118 3.70 -4.10 11.62
N ARG A 119 2.83 -4.92 10.98
CA ARG A 119 1.81 -4.42 10.06
C ARG A 119 0.59 -5.34 10.00
N ASP A 120 -0.59 -4.75 10.05
CA ASP A 120 -1.84 -5.39 9.68
C ASP A 120 -2.01 -5.29 8.15
N LEU A 121 -1.91 -6.43 7.45
CA LEU A 121 -2.04 -6.51 6.00
C LEU A 121 -3.49 -6.78 5.55
N THR A 122 -4.43 -6.87 6.50
CA THR A 122 -5.87 -7.06 6.24
C THR A 122 -6.47 -5.83 5.59
N ILE A 123 -5.97 -4.67 5.98
CA ILE A 123 -6.35 -3.36 5.43
C ILE A 123 -5.18 -2.75 4.65
N SER A 124 -5.47 -1.87 3.74
CA SER A 124 -4.45 -1.18 2.96
C SER A 124 -3.63 -0.20 3.81
N MET A 125 -2.46 0.24 3.31
CA MET A 125 -1.63 1.18 4.04
C MET A 125 -2.30 2.54 4.17
N GLU A 126 -2.93 3.00 3.10
CA GLU A 126 -3.69 4.26 3.12
C GLU A 126 -4.83 4.25 4.14
N GLU A 127 -5.50 3.10 4.31
CA GLU A 127 -6.53 2.94 5.33
C GLU A 127 -5.93 2.88 6.74
N THR A 128 -4.80 2.20 6.91
CA THR A 128 -4.06 2.15 8.18
C THR A 128 -3.62 3.56 8.61
N LEU A 129 -3.04 4.32 7.68
CA LEU A 129 -2.61 5.70 7.92
C LEU A 129 -3.81 6.60 8.24
N GLY A 130 -4.90 6.51 7.47
CA GLY A 130 -6.11 7.29 7.70
C GLY A 130 -6.71 7.04 9.09
N ARG A 131 -6.84 5.78 9.51
CA ARG A 131 -7.30 5.41 10.85
C ARG A 131 -6.41 5.96 11.97
N THR A 132 -5.08 5.94 11.75
CA THR A 132 -4.12 6.48 12.72
C THR A 132 -4.26 7.99 12.85
N LEU A 133 -4.32 8.72 11.73
CA LEU A 133 -4.49 10.17 11.72
C LEU A 133 -5.79 10.59 12.37
N LEU A 134 -6.89 9.92 12.09
CA LEU A 134 -8.19 10.17 12.72
C LEU A 134 -8.14 9.95 14.24
N LYS A 135 -7.54 8.84 14.68
CA LYS A 135 -7.38 8.52 16.09
C LYS A 135 -6.56 9.58 16.84
N GLU A 136 -5.54 10.12 16.19
CA GLU A 136 -4.66 11.14 16.76
C GLU A 136 -5.16 12.58 16.53
N HIS A 137 -6.34 12.75 15.93
CA HIS A 137 -6.88 14.05 15.51
C HIS A 137 -5.88 14.88 14.72
N SER A 138 -5.13 14.20 13.84
CA SER A 138 -4.03 14.75 13.06
C SER A 138 -4.39 14.86 11.58
N THR A 139 -3.77 15.83 10.91
CA THR A 139 -3.99 16.09 9.48
C THR A 139 -2.70 15.94 8.69
N ILE A 140 -2.82 15.65 7.39
CA ILE A 140 -1.68 15.47 6.49
C ILE A 140 -1.87 16.24 5.17
N SER A 141 -0.78 16.72 4.60
CA SER A 141 -0.69 17.28 3.25
C SER A 141 0.46 16.63 2.46
N THR A 142 0.45 16.81 1.14
CA THR A 142 1.46 16.20 0.25
C THR A 142 2.16 17.24 -0.62
N ALA A 143 3.45 17.00 -0.92
CA ALA A 143 4.20 17.68 -1.98
C ALA A 143 4.74 16.65 -2.96
N GLU A 144 4.19 16.60 -4.15
CA GLU A 144 4.48 15.55 -5.11
C GLU A 144 5.22 16.05 -6.33
N SER A 145 6.35 15.41 -6.67
CA SER A 145 7.07 15.63 -7.91
C SER A 145 6.94 14.42 -8.84
N CYS A 146 7.72 13.36 -8.66
CA CYS A 146 7.70 12.20 -9.54
C CYS A 146 6.40 11.38 -9.46
N THR A 147 5.69 11.40 -8.35
CA THR A 147 4.40 10.71 -8.15
C THR A 147 3.22 11.46 -8.74
N SER A 148 3.30 12.77 -8.81
CA SER A 148 2.36 13.65 -9.56
C SER A 148 0.88 13.40 -9.21
N GLY A 149 0.54 13.37 -7.92
CA GLY A 149 -0.82 13.20 -7.40
C GLY A 149 -1.19 11.78 -7.00
N LEU A 150 -0.31 10.79 -7.20
CA LEU A 150 -0.59 9.41 -6.80
C LEU A 150 -0.69 9.22 -5.29
N VAL A 151 0.13 9.93 -4.48
CA VAL A 151 0.04 9.88 -3.03
C VAL A 151 -1.30 10.43 -2.55
N GLY A 152 -1.71 11.60 -3.06
CA GLY A 152 -3.01 12.19 -2.79
C GLY A 152 -4.16 11.30 -3.23
N LYS A 153 -4.02 10.65 -4.40
CA LYS A 153 -5.00 9.65 -4.87
C LYS A 153 -5.14 8.48 -3.89
N LEU A 154 -4.04 7.90 -3.41
CA LEU A 154 -4.08 6.80 -2.46
C LEU A 154 -4.79 7.21 -1.17
N LEU A 155 -4.45 8.36 -0.60
CA LEU A 155 -5.10 8.90 0.60
C LEU A 155 -6.60 9.12 0.39
N THR A 156 -7.00 9.63 -0.78
CA THR A 156 -8.41 9.93 -1.10
C THR A 156 -9.23 8.73 -1.58
N ASN A 157 -8.60 7.57 -1.84
CA ASN A 157 -9.33 6.32 -2.06
C ASN A 157 -10.06 5.84 -0.79
N VAL A 158 -9.65 6.30 0.39
CA VAL A 158 -10.28 5.96 1.66
C VAL A 158 -11.46 6.90 1.92
N SER A 159 -12.64 6.33 2.12
CA SER A 159 -13.82 7.12 2.49
C SER A 159 -13.61 7.86 3.81
N GLY A 160 -14.04 9.13 3.88
CA GLY A 160 -13.80 9.98 5.05
C GLY A 160 -12.43 10.67 5.08
N SER A 161 -11.61 10.53 4.03
CA SER A 161 -10.28 11.14 3.95
C SER A 161 -10.26 12.66 4.09
N SER A 162 -11.37 13.34 3.82
CA SER A 162 -11.50 14.79 4.02
C SER A 162 -11.32 15.25 5.47
N GLU A 163 -11.44 14.35 6.43
CA GLU A 163 -11.22 14.66 7.84
C GLU A 163 -9.74 14.76 8.20
N TYR A 164 -8.84 14.15 7.44
CA TYR A 164 -7.40 14.14 7.71
C TYR A 164 -6.51 14.61 6.56
N TYR A 165 -6.93 14.48 5.30
CA TYR A 165 -6.16 14.93 4.14
C TYR A 165 -6.62 16.30 3.67
N MET A 166 -5.79 17.33 3.89
CA MET A 166 -6.13 18.72 3.58
C MET A 166 -5.82 19.13 2.14
N GLY A 167 -5.06 18.31 1.41
CA GLY A 167 -4.68 18.55 0.03
C GLY A 167 -3.21 18.36 -0.25
N GLY A 168 -2.80 18.64 -1.49
CA GLY A 168 -1.42 18.48 -1.92
C GLY A 168 -1.00 19.44 -3.01
N VAL A 169 0.30 19.69 -3.10
CA VAL A 169 0.93 20.48 -4.15
C VAL A 169 1.66 19.56 -5.11
N ILE A 170 1.23 19.53 -6.38
CA ILE A 170 1.98 18.87 -7.46
C ILE A 170 3.05 19.85 -7.94
N SER A 171 4.25 19.71 -7.35
CA SER A 171 5.41 20.58 -7.60
C SER A 171 6.37 19.95 -8.62
N TYR A 172 5.91 19.80 -9.87
CA TYR A 172 6.67 19.07 -10.89
C TYR A 172 7.90 19.87 -11.37
N SER A 173 7.79 21.17 -11.55
CA SER A 173 8.92 22.05 -11.90
C SER A 173 9.63 22.60 -10.66
N ASN A 174 10.90 23.02 -10.83
CA ASN A 174 11.66 23.69 -9.77
C ASN A 174 11.03 25.03 -9.40
N ASP A 175 10.48 25.74 -10.36
CA ASP A 175 9.76 26.99 -10.13
C ASP A 175 8.56 26.83 -9.20
N VAL A 176 7.76 25.79 -9.36
CA VAL A 176 6.65 25.49 -8.43
C VAL A 176 7.17 25.06 -7.05
N LYS A 177 8.27 24.29 -6.98
CA LYS A 177 8.91 23.97 -5.70
C LYS A 177 9.32 25.24 -4.95
N HIS A 178 9.94 26.19 -5.68
CA HIS A 178 10.38 27.46 -5.09
C HIS A 178 9.18 28.35 -4.69
N ARG A 179 8.32 28.69 -5.64
CA ARG A 179 7.26 29.69 -5.42
C ARG A 179 6.13 29.24 -4.51
N VAL A 180 5.76 27.97 -4.55
CA VAL A 180 4.60 27.44 -3.81
C VAL A 180 5.01 26.79 -2.51
N LEU A 181 6.06 25.97 -2.53
CA LEU A 181 6.53 25.25 -1.35
C LEU A 181 7.64 25.99 -0.59
N GLY A 182 8.13 27.12 -1.11
CA GLY A 182 9.18 27.90 -0.45
C GLY A 182 10.54 27.22 -0.46
N VAL A 183 10.79 26.22 -1.31
CA VAL A 183 12.12 25.60 -1.44
C VAL A 183 13.12 26.67 -1.89
N PRO A 184 14.22 26.91 -1.14
CA PRO A 184 15.22 27.91 -1.50
C PRO A 184 15.83 27.66 -2.89
N GLN A 185 15.98 28.71 -3.71
CA GLN A 185 16.55 28.57 -5.05
C GLN A 185 18.00 28.07 -5.00
N ASP A 186 18.80 28.59 -4.09
CA ASP A 186 20.18 28.16 -3.85
C ASP A 186 20.30 26.69 -3.46
N MET A 187 19.32 26.16 -2.72
CA MET A 187 19.23 24.74 -2.41
C MET A 187 18.96 23.89 -3.66
N LEU A 188 18.06 24.35 -4.54
CA LEU A 188 17.77 23.68 -5.82
C LEU A 188 19.01 23.70 -6.74
N ASP A 189 19.75 24.81 -6.77
CA ASP A 189 20.94 24.97 -7.60
C ASP A 189 22.11 24.13 -7.06
N ALA A 190 22.30 24.07 -5.74
CA ALA A 190 23.39 23.32 -5.11
C ALA A 190 23.19 21.80 -5.10
N TYR A 191 21.99 21.34 -4.80
CA TYR A 191 21.71 19.90 -4.57
C TYR A 191 20.87 19.25 -5.68
N GLY A 192 20.23 20.06 -6.52
CA GLY A 192 19.26 19.59 -7.51
C GLY A 192 17.95 19.14 -6.88
N ALA A 193 16.91 19.08 -7.70
CA ALA A 193 15.54 18.72 -7.25
C ALA A 193 15.45 17.37 -6.56
N VAL A 194 16.28 16.40 -6.98
CA VAL A 194 16.30 15.03 -6.41
C VAL A 194 17.43 14.94 -5.38
N SER A 195 17.11 15.33 -4.16
CA SER A 195 18.06 15.35 -3.03
C SER A 195 17.33 15.31 -1.69
N GLU A 196 18.06 14.94 -0.65
CA GLU A 196 17.57 14.91 0.73
C GLU A 196 17.05 16.29 1.16
N GLN A 197 17.86 17.33 0.91
CA GLN A 197 17.58 18.70 1.32
C GLN A 197 16.27 19.20 0.69
N VAL A 198 16.12 18.99 -0.61
CA VAL A 198 14.92 19.41 -1.34
C VAL A 198 13.69 18.61 -0.91
N ALA A 199 13.82 17.30 -0.65
CA ALA A 199 12.71 16.51 -0.14
C ALA A 199 12.22 17.02 1.23
N LYS A 200 13.15 17.32 2.15
CA LYS A 200 12.79 17.92 3.45
C LYS A 200 12.10 19.27 3.30
N ALA A 201 12.66 20.17 2.51
CA ALA A 201 12.08 21.50 2.28
C ALA A 201 10.72 21.43 1.59
N MET A 202 10.52 20.50 0.66
CA MET A 202 9.20 20.25 0.05
C MET A 202 8.16 19.79 1.08
N ALA A 203 8.51 18.89 1.99
CA ALA A 203 7.61 18.44 3.03
C ALA A 203 7.25 19.58 3.99
N GLU A 204 8.23 20.37 4.42
CA GLU A 204 8.02 21.54 5.27
C GLU A 204 7.11 22.56 4.60
N GLY A 205 7.36 22.86 3.33
CA GLY A 205 6.52 23.74 2.52
C GLY A 205 5.08 23.24 2.40
N ALA A 206 4.89 21.95 2.14
CA ALA A 206 3.55 21.36 2.08
C ALA A 206 2.80 21.46 3.42
N ARG A 207 3.49 21.24 4.54
CA ARG A 207 2.92 21.39 5.86
C ARG A 207 2.45 22.83 6.13
N ILE A 208 3.23 23.81 5.70
CA ILE A 208 2.87 25.24 5.85
C ILE A 208 1.66 25.57 4.97
N VAL A 209 1.70 25.21 3.68
CA VAL A 209 0.62 25.47 2.72
C VAL A 209 -0.69 24.80 3.16
N GLY A 210 -0.63 23.55 3.58
CA GLY A 210 -1.79 22.77 4.02
C GLY A 210 -2.25 23.09 5.43
N GLN A 211 -1.45 23.79 6.25
CA GLN A 211 -1.67 24.02 7.68
C GLN A 211 -1.95 22.71 8.43
N THR A 212 -1.17 21.68 8.14
CA THR A 212 -1.39 20.33 8.62
C THR A 212 -0.46 19.95 9.78
N THR A 213 -0.82 18.89 10.52
CA THR A 213 0.04 18.32 11.56
C THR A 213 1.28 17.68 10.95
N TYR A 214 1.08 16.93 9.86
CA TYR A 214 2.13 16.22 9.11
C TYR A 214 2.13 16.62 7.63
N ALA A 215 3.25 16.42 6.98
CA ALA A 215 3.31 16.42 5.53
C ALA A 215 4.34 15.41 5.01
N VAL A 216 4.08 14.90 3.83
CA VAL A 216 4.99 14.01 3.10
C VAL A 216 5.32 14.58 1.73
N SER A 217 6.56 14.43 1.30
CA SER A 217 7.02 14.83 -0.02
C SER A 217 7.65 13.68 -0.79
N THR A 218 7.60 13.76 -2.12
CA THR A 218 8.27 12.84 -3.03
C THR A 218 9.01 13.60 -4.11
N THR A 219 10.29 13.31 -4.31
CA THR A 219 11.08 13.82 -5.44
C THR A 219 12.01 12.74 -5.97
N GLY A 220 12.05 12.50 -7.27
CA GLY A 220 12.79 11.35 -7.80
C GLY A 220 12.83 11.30 -9.32
N ILE A 221 13.55 10.30 -9.82
CA ILE A 221 13.77 10.01 -11.24
C ILE A 221 13.03 8.74 -11.63
N ALA A 222 11.84 8.91 -12.22
CA ALA A 222 11.00 7.78 -12.61
C ALA A 222 11.38 7.15 -13.96
N GLY A 223 12.30 7.76 -14.69
CA GLY A 223 12.75 7.26 -16.00
C GLY A 223 11.74 7.47 -17.14
N PRO A 224 12.01 6.91 -18.35
CA PRO A 224 13.21 6.10 -18.67
C PRO A 224 14.51 6.94 -18.76
N GLY A 225 14.41 8.24 -18.97
CA GLY A 225 15.55 9.19 -19.03
C GLY A 225 15.77 9.94 -17.72
N GLY A 226 16.75 10.85 -17.71
CA GLY A 226 17.03 11.77 -16.59
C GLY A 226 17.91 11.19 -15.49
N GLY A 227 18.30 9.90 -15.58
CA GLY A 227 19.24 9.30 -14.65
C GLY A 227 20.70 9.60 -14.97
N THR A 228 21.55 9.66 -13.93
CA THR A 228 23.01 9.70 -14.01
C THR A 228 23.60 8.57 -13.17
N LEU A 229 24.93 8.39 -13.19
CA LEU A 229 25.60 7.41 -12.34
C LEU A 229 25.40 7.70 -10.84
N GLU A 230 25.35 8.99 -10.47
CA GLU A 230 25.15 9.42 -9.08
C GLU A 230 23.66 9.42 -8.68
N LYS A 231 22.78 9.71 -9.62
CA LYS A 231 21.33 9.75 -9.43
C LYS A 231 20.64 8.87 -10.48
N PRO A 232 20.63 7.55 -10.31
CA PRO A 232 20.09 6.63 -11.30
C PRO A 232 18.56 6.72 -11.40
N VAL A 233 18.02 6.21 -12.52
CA VAL A 233 16.58 5.96 -12.64
C VAL A 233 16.13 5.04 -11.50
N GLY A 234 15.02 5.37 -10.87
CA GLY A 234 14.49 4.69 -9.68
C GLY A 234 14.88 5.35 -8.35
N LEU A 235 15.84 6.28 -8.35
CA LEU A 235 16.16 7.05 -7.15
C LEU A 235 14.99 7.97 -6.79
N VAL A 236 14.47 7.79 -5.58
CA VAL A 236 13.41 8.65 -5.00
C VAL A 236 13.80 9.03 -3.58
N TRP A 237 13.66 10.29 -3.26
CA TRP A 237 13.72 10.85 -1.93
C TRP A 237 12.32 11.16 -1.42
N PHE A 238 12.09 10.83 -0.17
CA PHE A 238 10.88 11.08 0.60
C PHE A 238 11.22 12.03 1.74
N GLY A 239 10.47 13.10 1.92
CA GLY A 239 10.54 13.93 3.10
C GLY A 239 9.30 13.73 3.94
N VAL A 240 9.46 13.64 5.25
CA VAL A 240 8.34 13.58 6.21
C VAL A 240 8.59 14.63 7.28
N THR A 241 7.62 15.48 7.53
CA THR A 241 7.68 16.52 8.56
C THR A 241 6.48 16.44 9.49
N GLY A 242 6.68 16.80 10.75
CA GLY A 242 5.65 16.82 11.77
C GLY A 242 6.10 17.56 13.02
N PRO A 243 5.37 17.41 14.16
CA PRO A 243 5.68 18.09 15.41
C PRO A 243 7.08 17.81 15.97
N TYR A 244 7.67 16.67 15.59
CA TYR A 244 8.97 16.22 16.11
C TYR A 244 10.14 16.52 15.17
N GLY A 245 9.90 17.27 14.09
CA GLY A 245 10.92 17.66 13.12
C GLY A 245 10.72 17.06 11.73
N THR A 246 11.76 17.17 10.92
CA THR A 246 11.76 16.73 9.51
C THR A 246 12.83 15.69 9.26
N VAL A 247 12.43 14.58 8.68
CA VAL A 247 13.34 13.48 8.27
C VAL A 247 13.22 13.23 6.77
N ALA A 248 14.22 12.57 6.21
CA ALA A 248 14.13 12.09 4.82
C ALA A 248 14.58 10.64 4.72
N HIS A 249 13.99 9.94 3.77
CA HIS A 249 14.34 8.57 3.41
C HIS A 249 14.66 8.49 1.91
N LYS A 250 15.59 7.61 1.55
CA LYS A 250 16.01 7.35 0.17
C LYS A 250 15.70 5.93 -0.24
N ALA A 251 15.09 5.75 -1.40
CA ALA A 251 14.92 4.43 -2.01
C ALA A 251 15.42 4.41 -3.45
N ASN A 252 15.89 3.24 -3.89
CA ASN A 252 16.16 2.93 -5.28
C ASN A 252 15.13 1.91 -5.75
N LEU A 253 14.10 2.39 -6.43
CA LEU A 253 12.98 1.59 -6.91
C LEU A 253 13.31 0.96 -8.25
N ILE A 254 12.74 -0.21 -8.51
CA ILE A 254 13.00 -1.01 -9.72
C ILE A 254 11.71 -1.15 -10.52
N GLY A 255 11.82 -1.08 -11.83
CA GLY A 255 10.71 -1.25 -12.76
C GLY A 255 10.70 -0.21 -13.86
N ASN A 256 9.63 -0.18 -14.65
CA ASN A 256 9.38 0.88 -15.62
C ASN A 256 8.90 2.16 -14.92
N ARG A 257 8.66 3.22 -15.70
CA ARG A 257 8.21 4.53 -15.17
C ARG A 257 6.95 4.44 -14.31
N GLU A 258 5.97 3.65 -14.72
CA GLU A 258 4.71 3.46 -13.99
C GLU A 258 4.97 2.73 -12.66
N ASP A 259 5.74 1.63 -12.70
CA ASP A 259 6.09 0.84 -11.52
C ASP A 259 6.82 1.69 -10.47
N ILE A 260 7.79 2.51 -10.90
CA ILE A 260 8.56 3.39 -10.01
C ILE A 260 7.65 4.43 -9.36
N ARG A 261 6.77 5.07 -10.14
CA ARG A 261 5.83 6.07 -9.62
C ARG A 261 4.83 5.48 -8.64
N GLN A 262 4.26 4.31 -8.97
CA GLN A 262 3.32 3.59 -8.10
C GLN A 262 4.00 3.17 -6.80
N SER A 263 5.16 2.50 -6.90
CA SER A 263 5.94 2.09 -5.72
C SER A 263 6.38 3.28 -4.85
N ALA A 264 6.72 4.41 -5.48
CA ALA A 264 7.05 5.63 -4.73
C ALA A 264 5.83 6.19 -3.99
N ALA A 265 4.65 6.18 -4.59
CA ALA A 265 3.44 6.64 -3.93
C ALA A 265 3.05 5.73 -2.74
N GLU A 266 3.15 4.43 -2.91
CA GLU A 266 2.90 3.46 -1.84
C GLU A 266 3.91 3.61 -0.69
N LEU A 267 5.20 3.73 -1.02
CA LEU A 267 6.26 3.87 -0.01
C LEU A 267 6.17 5.20 0.76
N ALA A 268 5.62 6.26 0.16
CA ALA A 268 5.41 7.53 0.84
C ALA A 268 4.39 7.46 2.00
N LEU A 269 3.57 6.41 2.06
CA LEU A 269 2.58 6.20 3.11
C LEU A 269 3.12 5.36 4.29
N TYR A 270 4.33 4.81 4.16
CA TYR A 270 5.02 4.06 5.23
C TYR A 270 5.81 4.97 6.14
#